data_5959f78581bdd13bd82b61334318312b
#
_entry.id   5959f78581bdd13bd82b61334318312b
#
_cell.length_a   1.000
_cell.length_b   1.000
_cell.length_c   1.000
_cell.angle_alpha   90.00
_cell.angle_beta   90.00
_cell.angle_gamma   90.00
#
_symmetry.space_group_name_H-M   'P 1'
#
loop_
_entity.id
_entity.type
_entity.pdbx_description
1 polymer ?
#
loop_
_entity_poly.entity_id
_entity_poly.type
_entity_poly.pdbx_seq_one_letter_code
_entity_poly.pdbx_strand_id
1 'polypeptide(L)'
;MLIGGSCHCRNVSFKLLWEPEPTDIPARACTCSFCMKHGGVWTSCPTGSLVVSVADPASVSRYVFGTKTAQFHICMRCGVLPVVTSDIDGKLYAVVSVNAMEDVDHSFIKHASATFAMEDEQSRLARRKRSWIPNVQFTNGDA
;
A
#
# COMPACT_ATOMS: atom_id res chain seq x y z
N MET A 1 14.15 -9.13 -3.55
CA MET A 1 13.77 -9.38 -2.14
C MET A 1 12.26 -9.58 -2.04
N LEU A 2 11.84 -10.61 -1.39
CA LEU A 2 10.42 -10.86 -1.14
C LEU A 2 10.06 -10.36 0.26
N ILE A 3 9.09 -9.46 0.33
CA ILE A 3 8.67 -8.82 1.59
C ILE A 3 7.24 -9.24 1.87
N GLY A 4 7.03 -9.89 3.02
CA GLY A 4 5.70 -10.24 3.49
C GLY A 4 5.14 -9.20 4.44
N GLY A 5 3.83 -9.15 4.55
CA GLY A 5 3.13 -8.32 5.50
C GLY A 5 1.69 -8.76 5.67
N SER A 6 1.03 -8.25 6.70
CA SER A 6 -0.37 -8.56 6.96
C SER A 6 -1.00 -7.54 7.91
N CYS A 7 -2.32 -7.55 7.96
CA CYS A 7 -3.03 -6.95 9.08
C CYS A 7 -2.80 -7.81 10.34
N HIS A 8 -3.17 -7.31 11.49
CA HIS A 8 -2.87 -7.98 12.75
C HIS A 8 -3.50 -9.38 12.85
N CYS A 9 -4.75 -9.55 12.41
CA CYS A 9 -5.45 -10.83 12.47
C CYS A 9 -5.19 -11.74 11.25
N ARG A 10 -4.40 -11.28 10.29
CA ARG A 10 -4.01 -11.98 9.06
C ARG A 10 -5.13 -12.20 8.04
N ASN A 11 -6.27 -11.57 8.21
CA ASN A 11 -7.32 -11.64 7.19
C ASN A 11 -6.87 -11.06 5.85
N VAL A 12 -6.04 -10.00 5.90
CA VAL A 12 -5.42 -9.40 4.71
C VAL A 12 -3.91 -9.56 4.85
N SER A 13 -3.30 -10.23 3.89
CA SER A 13 -1.84 -10.41 3.84
C SER A 13 -1.32 -10.06 2.46
N PHE A 14 -0.03 -9.78 2.35
CA PHE A 14 0.56 -9.49 1.05
C PHE A 14 1.98 -10.04 0.94
N LYS A 15 2.39 -10.25 -0.31
CA LYS A 15 3.76 -10.54 -0.68
C LYS A 15 4.18 -9.54 -1.74
N LEU A 16 5.19 -8.74 -1.42
CA LEU A 16 5.77 -7.73 -2.29
C LEU A 16 7.12 -8.23 -2.79
N LEU A 17 7.22 -8.44 -4.09
CA LEU A 17 8.50 -8.72 -4.71
C LEU A 17 9.16 -7.39 -5.09
N TRP A 18 10.23 -7.06 -4.41
CA TRP A 18 11.01 -5.84 -4.63
C TRP A 18 12.17 -6.16 -5.56
N GLU A 19 12.18 -5.55 -6.74
CA GLU A 19 13.23 -5.76 -7.73
C GLU A 19 13.72 -4.41 -8.28
N PRO A 20 15.05 -4.26 -8.43
CA PRO A 20 16.12 -5.13 -7.93
C PRO A 20 16.20 -5.11 -6.39
N GLU A 21 17.13 -5.87 -5.82
CA GLU A 21 17.33 -5.87 -4.35
C GLU A 21 17.47 -4.44 -3.83
N PRO A 22 16.72 -4.06 -2.79
CA PRO A 22 16.75 -2.68 -2.32
C PRO A 22 18.02 -2.38 -1.54
N THR A 23 18.53 -1.16 -1.70
CA THR A 23 19.49 -0.58 -0.75
C THR A 23 18.74 0.20 0.32
N ASP A 24 17.64 0.87 -0.07
CA ASP A 24 16.78 1.63 0.81
C ASP A 24 15.32 1.34 0.46
N ILE A 25 14.48 1.19 1.50
CA ILE A 25 13.03 1.10 1.37
C ILE A 25 12.47 2.44 1.86
N PRO A 26 11.92 3.26 0.97
CA PRO A 26 11.34 4.53 1.39
C PRO A 26 10.09 4.31 2.23
N ALA A 27 10.00 5.01 3.34
CA ALA A 27 8.82 4.99 4.20
C ALA A 27 8.26 6.42 4.22
N ARG A 28 7.19 6.64 3.45
CA ARG A 28 6.61 7.96 3.25
C ARG A 28 5.43 8.17 4.17
N ALA A 29 5.59 9.05 5.15
CA ALA A 29 4.52 9.47 6.04
C ALA A 29 3.69 10.53 5.31
N CYS A 30 2.53 10.12 4.80
CA CYS A 30 1.63 11.01 4.09
C CYS A 30 1.00 12.03 5.05
N THR A 31 0.94 13.30 4.63
CA THR A 31 0.40 14.38 5.47
C THR A 31 -1.07 14.70 5.20
N CYS A 32 -1.78 13.92 4.38
CA CYS A 32 -3.22 14.13 4.20
C CYS A 32 -3.97 13.86 5.51
N SER A 33 -5.17 14.42 5.63
CA SER A 33 -5.93 14.35 6.89
C SER A 33 -6.22 12.91 7.34
N PHE A 34 -6.48 12.02 6.40
CA PHE A 34 -6.73 10.61 6.73
C PHE A 34 -5.46 9.92 7.25
N CYS A 35 -4.36 10.04 6.51
CA CYS A 35 -3.11 9.40 6.89
C CYS A 35 -2.54 9.95 8.19
N MET A 36 -2.70 11.26 8.44
CA MET A 36 -2.28 11.86 9.70
C MET A 36 -3.04 11.27 10.89
N LYS A 37 -4.34 11.04 10.74
CA LYS A 37 -5.16 10.45 11.81
C LYS A 37 -4.88 8.96 11.98
N HIS A 38 -4.52 8.27 10.90
CA HIS A 38 -4.31 6.83 10.89
C HIS A 38 -2.85 6.43 11.17
N GLY A 39 -1.92 7.37 11.11
CA GLY A 39 -0.49 7.06 11.18
C GLY A 39 0.02 6.37 9.92
N GLY A 40 -0.53 6.72 8.76
CA GLY A 40 -0.20 6.06 7.49
C GLY A 40 1.22 6.33 7.03
N VAL A 41 2.00 5.25 6.82
CA VAL A 41 3.36 5.30 6.28
C VAL A 41 3.43 4.26 5.15
N TRP A 42 3.78 4.71 3.96
CA TRP A 42 3.61 3.92 2.74
C TRP A 42 4.92 3.72 1.99
N THR A 43 5.03 2.55 1.35
CA THR A 43 6.13 2.29 0.43
C THR A 43 5.62 1.63 -0.85
N SER A 44 6.43 1.69 -1.88
CA SER A 44 6.15 1.07 -3.17
C SER A 44 7.45 0.87 -3.95
N CYS A 45 7.40 -0.07 -4.89
CA CYS A 45 8.51 -0.37 -5.80
C CYS A 45 7.95 -0.40 -7.23
N PRO A 46 8.24 0.61 -8.08
CA PRO A 46 7.62 0.70 -9.40
C PRO A 46 8.07 -0.41 -10.38
N THR A 47 9.10 -1.14 -10.03
CA THR A 47 9.60 -2.27 -10.82
C THR A 47 9.23 -3.63 -10.20
N GLY A 48 8.47 -3.63 -9.12
CA GLY A 48 8.09 -4.84 -8.40
C GLY A 48 6.69 -5.34 -8.73
N SER A 49 6.24 -6.30 -7.93
CA SER A 49 4.90 -6.88 -8.02
C SER A 49 4.35 -7.20 -6.64
N LEU A 50 3.02 -7.25 -6.55
CA LEU A 50 2.32 -7.44 -5.29
C LEU A 50 1.21 -8.47 -5.44
N VAL A 51 1.16 -9.42 -4.52
CA VAL A 51 0.01 -10.32 -4.36
C VAL A 51 -0.61 -10.04 -3.01
N VAL A 52 -1.90 -9.71 -3.01
CA VAL A 52 -2.68 -9.50 -1.79
C VAL A 52 -3.64 -10.67 -1.63
N SER A 53 -3.60 -11.31 -0.47
CA SER A 53 -4.49 -12.42 -0.15
C SER A 53 -5.50 -12.00 0.90
N VAL A 54 -6.78 -12.25 0.65
CA VAL A 54 -7.86 -11.90 1.56
C VAL A 54 -8.63 -13.17 1.90
N ALA A 55 -8.58 -13.59 3.15
CA ALA A 55 -9.27 -14.82 3.59
C ALA A 55 -10.79 -14.63 3.58
N ASP A 56 -11.26 -13.52 4.14
CA ASP A 56 -12.69 -13.17 4.18
C ASP A 56 -12.89 -11.76 3.63
N PRO A 57 -13.27 -11.63 2.34
CA PRO A 57 -13.49 -10.32 1.74
C PRO A 57 -14.63 -9.52 2.39
N ALA A 58 -15.61 -10.20 2.99
CA ALA A 58 -16.71 -9.52 3.68
C ALA A 58 -16.25 -8.75 4.93
N SER A 59 -15.07 -9.08 5.45
CA SER A 59 -14.46 -8.40 6.60
C SER A 59 -13.44 -7.35 6.21
N VAL A 60 -13.50 -6.83 4.98
CA VAL A 60 -12.62 -5.75 4.50
C VAL A 60 -13.48 -4.57 4.06
N SER A 61 -13.19 -3.40 4.61
CA SER A 61 -13.78 -2.14 4.18
C SER A 61 -12.87 -1.46 3.18
N ARG A 62 -13.45 -0.83 2.15
CA ARG A 62 -12.72 -0.05 1.15
C ARG A 62 -13.14 1.40 1.27
N TYR A 63 -12.34 2.17 1.99
CA TYR A 63 -12.62 3.57 2.23
C TYR A 63 -12.08 4.44 1.09
N VAL A 64 -12.89 5.37 0.62
CA VAL A 64 -12.52 6.34 -0.41
C VAL A 64 -12.86 7.76 0.06
N PHE A 65 -12.05 8.73 -0.33
CA PHE A 65 -12.27 10.13 0.00
C PHE A 65 -11.52 11.03 -0.99
N GLY A 66 -11.73 12.34 -0.86
CA GLY A 66 -11.08 13.33 -1.71
C GLY A 66 -11.44 13.14 -3.18
N THR A 67 -10.45 12.90 -4.04
CA THR A 67 -10.67 12.66 -5.47
C THR A 67 -11.31 11.30 -5.74
N LYS A 68 -11.41 10.44 -4.73
CA LYS A 68 -11.99 9.08 -4.80
C LYS A 68 -11.28 8.19 -5.81
N THR A 69 -9.99 8.42 -6.01
CA THR A 69 -9.17 7.65 -6.96
C THR A 69 -8.36 6.55 -6.28
N ALA A 70 -8.41 6.43 -4.95
CA ALA A 70 -7.72 5.40 -4.20
C ALA A 70 -8.68 4.69 -3.25
N GLN A 71 -8.47 3.39 -3.07
CA GLN A 71 -9.20 2.56 -2.11
C GLN A 71 -8.27 2.14 -0.99
N PHE A 72 -8.65 2.48 0.24
CA PHE A 72 -7.93 2.11 1.45
C PHE A 72 -8.55 0.84 2.01
N HIS A 73 -7.84 -0.29 1.92
CA HIS A 73 -8.33 -1.60 2.33
C HIS A 73 -8.09 -1.80 3.81
N ILE A 74 -9.15 -1.69 4.59
CA ILE A 74 -9.10 -1.74 6.06
C ILE A 74 -9.69 -3.05 6.53
N CYS A 75 -8.94 -3.82 7.33
CA CYS A 75 -9.49 -5.01 7.96
C CYS A 75 -10.53 -4.61 9.01
N MET A 76 -11.77 -5.08 8.85
CA MET A 76 -12.84 -4.77 9.79
C MET A 76 -12.73 -5.55 11.10
N ARG A 77 -11.92 -6.60 11.13
CA ARG A 77 -11.71 -7.42 12.34
C ARG A 77 -10.69 -6.81 13.29
N CYS A 78 -9.56 -6.33 12.75
CA CYS A 78 -8.48 -5.81 13.59
C CYS A 78 -8.21 -4.32 13.38
N GLY A 79 -8.80 -3.69 12.36
CA GLY A 79 -8.66 -2.27 12.09
C GLY A 79 -7.38 -1.86 11.38
N VAL A 80 -6.48 -2.79 11.06
CA VAL A 80 -5.23 -2.46 10.38
C VAL A 80 -5.47 -2.22 8.90
N LEU A 81 -4.76 -1.25 8.36
CA LEU A 81 -4.83 -0.82 6.97
C LEU A 81 -3.52 -1.20 6.26
N PRO A 82 -3.43 -2.38 5.61
CA PRO A 82 -2.17 -2.85 5.04
C PRO A 82 -1.89 -2.38 3.62
N VAL A 83 -2.91 -2.06 2.82
CA VAL A 83 -2.77 -1.82 1.38
C VAL A 83 -3.70 -0.71 0.91
N VAL A 84 -3.21 0.14 0.02
CA VAL A 84 -4.01 1.11 -0.72
C VAL A 84 -3.84 0.85 -2.20
N THR A 85 -4.94 0.84 -2.94
CA THR A 85 -4.93 0.62 -4.39
C THR A 85 -5.52 1.79 -5.14
N SER A 86 -5.10 1.94 -6.40
CA SER A 86 -5.66 2.91 -7.34
C SER A 86 -5.79 2.25 -8.69
N ASP A 87 -7.01 2.22 -9.24
CA ASP A 87 -7.26 1.75 -10.60
C ASP A 87 -7.05 2.93 -11.55
N ILE A 88 -6.08 2.80 -12.44
CA ILE A 88 -5.73 3.87 -13.37
C ILE A 88 -5.69 3.27 -14.78
N ASP A 89 -6.59 3.72 -15.63
CA ASP A 89 -6.70 3.24 -17.02
C ASP A 89 -6.88 1.72 -17.11
N GLY A 90 -7.65 1.15 -16.17
CA GLY A 90 -7.93 -0.29 -16.12
C GLY A 90 -6.82 -1.15 -15.53
N LYS A 91 -5.76 -0.53 -15.01
CA LYS A 91 -4.65 -1.23 -14.36
C LYS A 91 -4.59 -0.86 -12.88
N LEU A 92 -4.38 -1.85 -12.03
CA LEU A 92 -4.31 -1.66 -10.58
C LEU A 92 -2.89 -1.36 -10.13
N TYR A 93 -2.76 -0.27 -9.37
CA TYR A 93 -1.50 0.14 -8.74
C TYR A 93 -1.69 0.13 -7.22
N ALA A 94 -0.62 -0.09 -6.48
CA ALA A 94 -0.72 -0.17 -5.01
C ALA A 94 0.48 0.40 -4.28
N VAL A 95 0.23 0.79 -3.04
CA VAL A 95 1.26 0.97 -2.01
C VAL A 95 0.91 0.07 -0.84
N VAL A 96 1.92 -0.31 -0.07
CA VAL A 96 1.72 -1.11 1.15
C VAL A 96 2.13 -0.30 2.37
N SER A 97 1.51 -0.61 3.50
CA SER A 97 1.88 0.00 4.78
C SER A 97 3.21 -0.57 5.25
N VAL A 98 4.16 0.31 5.51
CA VAL A 98 5.46 -0.08 6.10
C VAL A 98 5.24 -0.72 7.47
N ASN A 99 4.24 -0.24 8.23
CA ASN A 99 3.93 -0.78 9.55
C ASN A 99 3.33 -2.18 9.51
N ALA A 100 2.82 -2.63 8.37
CA ALA A 100 2.29 -3.97 8.18
C ALA A 100 3.33 -4.96 7.65
N MET A 101 4.50 -4.48 7.23
CA MET A 101 5.57 -5.36 6.74
C MET A 101 6.14 -6.20 7.88
N GLU A 102 6.51 -7.44 7.54
CA GLU A 102 7.11 -8.40 8.46
C GLU A 102 8.45 -8.86 7.89
N ASP A 103 9.36 -9.28 8.76
CA ASP A 103 10.65 -9.88 8.40
C ASP A 103 11.55 -8.96 7.55
N VAL A 104 11.43 -7.65 7.73
CA VAL A 104 12.30 -6.67 7.06
C VAL A 104 13.22 -6.05 8.10
N ASP A 105 14.52 -6.03 7.79
CA ASP A 105 15.49 -5.35 8.62
C ASP A 105 15.22 -3.85 8.60
N HIS A 106 15.05 -3.27 9.78
CA HIS A 106 14.75 -1.84 9.91
C HIS A 106 15.85 -0.94 9.36
N SER A 107 17.07 -1.44 9.21
CA SER A 107 18.18 -0.68 8.62
C SER A 107 17.92 -0.29 7.16
N PHE A 108 17.06 -1.05 6.45
CA PHE A 108 16.65 -0.71 5.09
C PHE A 108 15.67 0.45 5.03
N ILE A 109 14.93 0.72 6.10
CA ILE A 109 13.79 1.64 6.08
C ILE A 109 14.28 3.07 6.27
N LYS A 110 13.95 3.95 5.31
CA LYS A 110 14.30 5.37 5.33
C LYS A 110 13.03 6.20 5.41
N HIS A 111 12.79 6.80 6.57
CA HIS A 111 11.59 7.58 6.84
C HIS A 111 11.69 9.00 6.29
N ALA A 112 10.61 9.47 5.67
CA ALA A 112 10.46 10.84 5.20
C ALA A 112 8.99 11.23 5.17
N SER A 113 8.70 12.51 5.34
CA SER A 113 7.36 13.05 5.13
C SER A 113 7.08 13.22 3.65
N ALA A 114 5.83 13.03 3.25
CA ALA A 114 5.38 13.25 1.89
C ALA A 114 4.06 14.05 1.91
N THR A 115 4.01 15.13 1.14
CA THR A 115 2.80 15.92 1.00
C THR A 115 2.43 16.06 -0.47
N PHE A 116 1.14 15.85 -0.77
CA PHE A 116 0.62 15.89 -2.13
C PHE A 116 -0.59 16.83 -2.22
N ALA A 117 -0.73 17.74 -1.25
CA ALA A 117 -1.90 18.62 -1.13
C ALA A 117 -2.09 19.54 -2.32
N MET A 118 -1.01 19.90 -3.03
CA MET A 118 -1.06 20.81 -4.17
C MET A 118 -1.26 20.11 -5.51
N GLU A 119 -1.33 18.77 -5.52
CA GLU A 119 -1.57 18.03 -6.75
C GLU A 119 -3.04 18.10 -7.17
N ASP A 120 -3.27 18.30 -8.47
CA ASP A 120 -4.58 18.03 -9.05
C ASP A 120 -4.74 16.50 -9.26
N GLU A 121 -5.95 16.08 -9.69
CA GLU A 121 -6.22 14.66 -9.90
C GLU A 121 -5.29 14.05 -10.97
N GLN A 122 -5.10 14.73 -12.08
CA GLN A 122 -4.29 14.24 -13.19
C GLN A 122 -2.84 14.05 -12.79
N SER A 123 -2.25 15.02 -12.10
CA SER A 123 -0.87 14.95 -11.60
C SER A 123 -0.70 13.82 -10.59
N ARG A 124 -1.69 13.63 -9.74
CA ARG A 124 -1.71 12.56 -8.74
C ARG A 124 -1.69 11.18 -9.39
N LEU A 125 -2.55 10.97 -10.38
CA LEU A 125 -2.60 9.69 -11.10
C LEU A 125 -1.30 9.44 -11.87
N ALA A 126 -0.72 10.47 -12.50
CA ALA A 126 0.54 10.35 -13.20
C ALA A 126 1.68 9.97 -12.24
N ARG A 127 1.72 10.57 -11.05
CA ARG A 127 2.70 10.22 -10.01
C ARG A 127 2.56 8.77 -9.57
N ARG A 128 1.34 8.30 -9.35
CA ARG A 128 1.08 6.91 -8.97
C ARG A 128 1.57 5.93 -10.01
N LYS A 129 1.36 6.22 -11.29
CA LYS A 129 1.86 5.38 -12.39
C LYS A 129 3.38 5.24 -12.37
N ARG A 130 4.10 6.31 -11.97
CA ARG A 130 5.57 6.29 -11.91
C ARG A 130 6.11 5.61 -10.66
N SER A 131 5.39 5.69 -9.55
CA SER A 131 5.93 5.41 -8.22
C SER A 131 5.31 4.18 -7.54
N TRP A 132 4.05 3.89 -7.81
CA TRP A 132 3.34 2.80 -7.16
C TRP A 132 3.69 1.45 -7.78
N ILE A 133 3.40 0.38 -7.06
CA ILE A 133 3.60 -0.99 -7.53
C ILE A 133 2.63 -1.25 -8.69
N PRO A 134 3.13 -1.61 -9.89
CA PRO A 134 2.27 -1.67 -11.08
C PRO A 134 1.65 -3.03 -11.37
N ASN A 135 2.16 -4.12 -10.76
CA ASN A 135 1.66 -5.47 -10.98
C ASN A 135 1.03 -5.97 -9.70
N VAL A 136 -0.29 -5.83 -9.58
CA VAL A 136 -1.04 -6.10 -8.35
C VAL A 136 -2.11 -7.14 -8.63
N GLN A 137 -2.12 -8.21 -7.83
CA GLN A 137 -3.14 -9.26 -7.90
C GLN A 137 -3.75 -9.47 -6.52
N PHE A 138 -5.06 -9.61 -6.49
CA PHE A 138 -5.80 -10.02 -5.29
C PHE A 138 -6.23 -11.48 -5.44
N THR A 139 -6.03 -12.26 -4.37
CA THR A 139 -6.48 -13.64 -4.30
C THR A 139 -7.38 -13.84 -3.10
N ASN A 140 -8.30 -14.79 -3.20
CA ASN A 140 -9.17 -15.17 -2.09
C ASN A 140 -8.59 -16.41 -1.42
N GLY A 141 -8.54 -16.39 -0.08
CA GLY A 141 -8.15 -17.53 0.69
C GLY A 141 -6.65 -17.61 0.96
N ASP A 142 -6.16 -18.83 1.11
CA ASP A 142 -4.80 -19.06 1.57
C ASP A 142 -3.76 -18.65 0.54
N ALA A 143 -2.79 -17.91 0.98
CA ALA A 143 -1.64 -17.55 0.18
C ALA A 143 -0.60 -18.66 0.19
#